data_3ca01aa8854065da21c3c42efe3d9fa7
#
_entry.id   3ca01aa8854065da21c3c42efe3d9fa7
#
_cell.length_a   1.000
_cell.length_b   1.000
_cell.length_c   1.000
_cell.angle_alpha   90.00
_cell.angle_beta   90.00
_cell.angle_gamma   90.00
#
_symmetry.space_group_name_H-M   'P 1'
#
loop_
_entity.id
_entity.type
_entity.pdbx_description
1 polymer ?
#
loop_
_entity_poly.entity_id
_entity_poly.type
_entity_poly.pdbx_seq_one_letter_code
_entity_poly.pdbx_strand_id
1 'polypeptide(L)'
;MNKKLLLLTALFTFHFSLFTSQAQNFDNLPDPIEDVNKVVDNTPDSIAKALTSRPKPGSTRKGTNPVMFLVGNSTMRNGTLGNGNNGQWGWGYYFPKYFDANRITVENQALGGMSTRTFYTDLWPAIRQALKPGDWVIVSIGHNDNGEFFDQRRARAVIPGVDMDTCYIGFNQRTQRQDTVYSYGNYLRRYIREIRQKGANPVLMSLTPRNAFDDKGKVVRKPQTEWAAYVAATEGVPFVDLNEISGAKLDAFSRWKLQYHFFGDNIHTSKFGAELNAHSAYLGIVKSSDPKLKELMKFMPIPQKTVWNIERLSGKPVVWFTGDSTVKNADKDDDGMWGWASQAATVFDTTKVQLVNAARAGRSTRTFIKEGLWDAVYQNLKPGDFVTIQFGHNDICPITDAKARGVISGTADTCHVFKLDNGDYEVVYSFGWYLKKMIDDCREKGATPILVSLTPRNEWPGGKVERRDDSYGKWYREVVAETGVEFVDVHNISADFLDKKFAVKQLPQDKEKAKAKMAELKEKAGSKYFKKDHTHTSKLGAQMNAQSFARGLRQNKSPLAQYLKK
;
A
#
# COMPACT_ATOMS: atom_id res chain seq x y z
N MET A 1 -10.52 -41.84 32.67
CA MET A 1 -10.12 -40.80 31.71
C MET A 1 -11.16 -40.72 30.60
N ASN A 2 -11.80 -39.57 30.50
CA ASN A 2 -13.06 -39.41 29.78
C ASN A 2 -12.91 -39.41 28.26
N LYS A 3 -13.65 -40.26 27.56
CA LYS A 3 -13.78 -40.31 26.09
C LYS A 3 -14.14 -38.96 25.43
N LYS A 4 -14.67 -38.01 26.19
CA LYS A 4 -14.98 -36.64 25.71
C LYS A 4 -13.74 -35.76 25.51
N LEU A 5 -12.62 -36.04 26.18
CA LEU A 5 -11.39 -35.27 26.04
C LEU A 5 -10.58 -35.66 24.78
N LEU A 6 -10.71 -36.91 24.35
CA LEU A 6 -10.07 -37.40 23.12
C LEU A 6 -10.75 -36.88 21.86
N LEU A 7 -12.07 -36.62 21.92
CA LEU A 7 -12.80 -36.05 20.75
C LEU A 7 -12.48 -34.57 20.53
N LEU A 8 -12.23 -33.80 21.60
CA LEU A 8 -11.85 -32.39 21.48
C LEU A 8 -10.44 -32.20 20.91
N THR A 9 -9.50 -33.09 21.26
CA THR A 9 -8.13 -33.04 20.75
C THR A 9 -8.05 -33.44 19.27
N ALA A 10 -8.88 -34.38 18.84
CA ALA A 10 -8.94 -34.79 17.43
C ALA A 10 -9.59 -33.72 16.54
N LEU A 11 -10.58 -32.97 17.05
CA LEU A 11 -11.16 -31.84 16.29
C LEU A 11 -10.19 -30.65 16.17
N PHE A 12 -9.36 -30.39 17.18
CA PHE A 12 -8.40 -29.28 17.14
C PHE A 12 -7.20 -29.60 16.22
N THR A 13 -6.75 -30.84 16.17
CA THR A 13 -5.68 -31.26 15.23
C THR A 13 -6.18 -31.33 13.79
N PHE A 14 -7.45 -31.67 13.56
CA PHE A 14 -8.03 -31.69 12.22
C PHE A 14 -8.25 -30.29 11.63
N HIS A 15 -8.57 -29.27 12.45
CA HIS A 15 -8.66 -27.88 11.99
C HIS A 15 -7.29 -27.29 11.66
N PHE A 16 -6.25 -27.65 12.40
CA PHE A 16 -4.89 -27.13 12.13
C PHE A 16 -4.27 -27.74 10.86
N SER A 17 -4.56 -29.00 10.55
CA SER A 17 -4.07 -29.66 9.31
C SER A 17 -4.80 -29.20 8.05
N LEU A 18 -6.04 -28.69 8.16
CA LEU A 18 -6.75 -28.13 7.02
C LEU A 18 -6.23 -26.72 6.64
N PHE A 19 -5.67 -25.96 7.60
CA PHE A 19 -5.05 -24.68 7.31
C PHE A 19 -3.64 -24.78 6.72
N THR A 20 -2.92 -25.87 6.98
CA THR A 20 -1.56 -26.08 6.45
C THR A 20 -1.53 -26.72 5.05
N SER A 21 -2.63 -27.33 4.59
CA SER A 21 -2.67 -27.97 3.27
C SER A 21 -3.13 -27.04 2.12
N GLN A 22 -3.55 -25.79 2.44
CA GLN A 22 -3.90 -24.77 1.43
C GLN A 22 -2.78 -23.75 1.15
N ALA A 23 -1.63 -23.90 1.79
CA ALA A 23 -0.45 -23.18 1.39
C ALA A 23 0.12 -23.86 0.14
N GLN A 24 -0.17 -23.27 -1.05
CA GLN A 24 0.80 -23.26 -2.14
C GLN A 24 0.61 -24.22 -3.30
N ASN A 25 0.34 -23.60 -4.42
CA ASN A 25 1.04 -23.90 -5.65
C ASN A 25 1.83 -22.64 -6.03
N PHE A 26 3.04 -22.52 -5.52
CA PHE A 26 4.01 -21.47 -5.91
C PHE A 26 4.94 -21.92 -7.04
N ASP A 27 4.63 -23.02 -7.72
CA ASP A 27 5.51 -23.70 -8.67
C ASP A 27 5.98 -22.84 -9.86
N ASN A 28 5.44 -21.62 -10.02
CA ASN A 28 5.83 -20.69 -11.07
C ASN A 28 6.11 -19.27 -10.54
N LEU A 29 6.26 -19.07 -9.24
CA LEU A 29 6.62 -17.77 -8.69
C LEU A 29 8.15 -17.69 -8.55
N PRO A 30 8.78 -16.53 -8.82
CA PRO A 30 10.17 -16.32 -8.44
C PRO A 30 10.31 -16.53 -6.93
N ASP A 31 11.43 -17.10 -6.49
CA ASP A 31 11.70 -17.32 -5.08
C ASP A 31 11.52 -16.01 -4.30
N PRO A 32 10.67 -15.98 -3.26
CA PRO A 32 10.57 -14.81 -2.41
C PRO A 32 11.92 -14.55 -1.76
N ILE A 33 12.25 -13.27 -1.56
CA ILE A 33 13.44 -12.93 -0.79
C ILE A 33 13.22 -13.45 0.63
N GLU A 34 14.04 -14.44 1.01
CA GLU A 34 13.93 -15.10 2.31
C GLU A 34 13.99 -14.07 3.45
N ASP A 35 13.05 -14.22 4.36
CA ASP A 35 13.03 -13.67 5.71
C ASP A 35 13.22 -12.16 5.81
N VAL A 36 12.18 -11.44 5.38
CA VAL A 36 12.02 -9.99 5.61
C VAL A 36 12.07 -9.58 7.09
N ASN A 37 11.93 -10.56 8.01
CA ASN A 37 12.00 -10.37 9.45
C ASN A 37 13.41 -10.62 10.01
N LYS A 38 14.37 -11.01 9.20
CA LYS A 38 15.74 -11.11 9.67
C LYS A 38 16.18 -9.80 10.28
N VAL A 39 16.44 -9.85 11.56
CA VAL A 39 17.15 -8.79 12.28
C VAL A 39 18.32 -8.34 11.41
N VAL A 40 18.39 -7.04 11.14
CA VAL A 40 19.49 -6.44 10.39
C VAL A 40 20.78 -7.11 10.81
N ASP A 41 21.41 -7.81 9.89
CA ASP A 41 22.70 -8.43 10.11
C ASP A 41 23.67 -7.30 10.47
N ASN A 42 24.18 -7.31 11.71
CA ASN A 42 25.11 -6.31 12.23
C ASN A 42 26.57 -6.71 11.95
N THR A 43 26.83 -7.60 10.98
CA THR A 43 28.20 -7.85 10.55
C THR A 43 28.84 -6.58 9.98
N PRO A 44 30.16 -6.41 10.08
CA PRO A 44 30.86 -5.25 9.51
C PRO A 44 30.52 -5.03 8.04
N ASP A 45 30.38 -6.08 7.25
CA ASP A 45 30.07 -6.01 5.82
C ASP A 45 28.64 -5.48 5.57
N SER A 46 27.66 -5.96 6.32
CA SER A 46 26.28 -5.47 6.23
C SER A 46 26.17 -4.00 6.65
N ILE A 47 26.90 -3.61 7.70
CA ILE A 47 26.97 -2.21 8.14
C ILE A 47 27.64 -1.35 7.05
N ALA A 48 28.76 -1.78 6.50
CA ALA A 48 29.47 -1.06 5.44
C ALA A 48 28.56 -0.88 4.21
N LYS A 49 27.87 -1.94 3.78
CA LYS A 49 26.93 -1.90 2.67
C LYS A 49 25.73 -0.98 2.93
N ALA A 50 25.16 -1.01 4.13
CA ALA A 50 24.10 -0.11 4.52
C ALA A 50 24.56 1.36 4.57
N LEU A 51 25.78 1.62 5.03
CA LEU A 51 26.38 2.96 5.05
C LEU A 51 26.58 3.50 3.63
N THR A 52 27.11 2.70 2.72
CA THR A 52 27.36 3.11 1.33
C THR A 52 26.09 3.26 0.47
N SER A 53 24.97 2.69 0.91
CA SER A 53 23.69 2.82 0.21
C SER A 53 22.98 4.17 0.44
N ARG A 54 23.52 5.05 1.30
CA ARG A 54 23.03 6.42 1.47
C ARG A 54 23.77 7.37 0.53
N PRO A 55 23.14 8.47 0.09
CA PRO A 55 23.88 9.49 -0.65
C PRO A 55 24.98 10.08 0.24
N LYS A 56 26.14 10.38 -0.34
CA LYS A 56 27.15 11.17 0.36
C LYS A 56 26.51 12.52 0.73
N PRO A 57 26.61 12.97 1.99
CA PRO A 57 25.97 14.20 2.43
C PRO A 57 26.30 15.39 1.52
N GLY A 58 25.28 16.09 1.03
CA GLY A 58 25.37 17.24 0.14
C GLY A 58 25.62 16.91 -1.34
N SER A 59 25.73 15.62 -1.71
CA SER A 59 26.02 15.23 -3.10
C SER A 59 24.87 15.45 -4.07
N THR A 60 23.65 15.56 -3.59
CA THR A 60 22.47 15.81 -4.43
C THR A 60 22.20 17.29 -4.69
N ARG A 61 23.01 18.18 -4.15
CA ARG A 61 22.87 19.64 -4.30
C ARG A 61 22.90 20.04 -5.77
N LYS A 62 21.91 20.80 -6.20
CA LYS A 62 21.81 21.37 -7.55
C LYS A 62 22.26 22.85 -7.51
N GLY A 63 23.44 23.12 -8.03
CA GLY A 63 23.99 24.48 -8.03
C GLY A 63 24.08 25.07 -6.61
N THR A 64 23.43 26.21 -6.39
CA THR A 64 23.36 26.92 -5.10
C THR A 64 22.10 26.59 -4.30
N ASN A 65 21.21 25.74 -4.81
CA ASN A 65 19.97 25.40 -4.13
C ASN A 65 20.21 24.76 -2.75
N PRO A 66 19.36 25.03 -1.77
CA PRO A 66 19.44 24.39 -0.48
C PRO A 66 19.21 22.87 -0.58
N VAL A 67 19.78 22.14 0.37
CA VAL A 67 19.52 20.73 0.62
C VAL A 67 18.74 20.60 1.92
N MET A 68 17.74 19.75 1.92
CA MET A 68 17.06 19.31 3.14
C MET A 68 17.60 17.94 3.52
N PHE A 69 18.27 17.86 4.66
CA PHE A 69 18.76 16.61 5.21
C PHE A 69 17.72 16.01 6.15
N LEU A 70 17.35 14.75 5.95
CA LEU A 70 16.50 14.00 6.86
C LEU A 70 17.37 13.15 7.79
N VAL A 71 17.33 13.45 9.08
CA VAL A 71 18.05 12.75 10.15
C VAL A 71 17.07 11.84 10.89
N GLY A 72 17.28 10.53 10.80
CA GLY A 72 16.35 9.56 11.36
C GLY A 72 16.87 8.13 11.34
N ASN A 73 15.97 7.20 11.62
CA ASN A 73 16.29 5.78 11.71
C ASN A 73 15.51 4.94 10.66
N SER A 74 15.27 3.66 10.94
CA SER A 74 14.59 2.74 10.04
C SER A 74 13.18 3.18 9.63
N THR A 75 12.44 3.90 10.47
CA THR A 75 11.09 4.38 10.15
C THR A 75 11.07 5.50 9.10
N MET A 76 12.22 6.13 8.88
CA MET A 76 12.45 7.13 7.83
C MET A 76 13.21 6.53 6.63
N ARG A 77 14.02 5.49 6.88
CA ARG A 77 14.79 4.75 5.89
C ARG A 77 13.93 3.77 5.12
N ASN A 78 14.13 3.64 3.83
CA ASN A 78 13.41 2.68 2.98
C ASN A 78 14.15 1.35 2.86
N GLY A 79 13.94 0.44 3.81
CA GLY A 79 14.66 -0.82 3.90
C GLY A 79 16.14 -0.67 4.30
N THR A 80 16.85 -1.77 4.39
CA THR A 80 18.27 -1.78 4.79
C THR A 80 19.15 -1.02 3.80
N LEU A 81 18.91 -1.23 2.49
CA LEU A 81 19.69 -0.63 1.41
C LEU A 81 19.07 0.67 0.86
N GLY A 82 17.99 1.17 1.45
CA GLY A 82 17.32 2.38 1.00
C GLY A 82 16.38 2.19 -0.21
N ASN A 83 16.11 0.96 -0.61
CA ASN A 83 15.31 0.59 -1.77
C ASN A 83 14.16 -0.37 -1.46
N GLY A 84 13.82 -0.57 -0.19
CA GLY A 84 12.74 -1.48 0.24
C GLY A 84 13.11 -2.97 0.27
N ASN A 85 14.40 -3.31 0.18
CA ASN A 85 14.90 -4.69 0.03
C ASN A 85 14.45 -5.67 1.12
N ASN A 86 14.07 -5.19 2.30
CA ASN A 86 13.54 -6.01 3.40
C ASN A 86 12.02 -5.83 3.61
N GLY A 87 11.31 -5.27 2.65
CA GLY A 87 9.87 -5.04 2.72
C GLY A 87 9.43 -3.89 3.62
N GLN A 88 10.33 -3.28 4.36
CA GLN A 88 10.05 -2.13 5.23
C GLN A 88 10.24 -0.83 4.45
N TRP A 89 9.27 0.07 4.57
CA TRP A 89 9.26 1.35 3.88
C TRP A 89 9.26 2.49 4.88
N GLY A 90 10.16 3.46 4.67
CA GLY A 90 10.27 4.64 5.53
C GLY A 90 9.64 5.87 4.88
N TRP A 91 9.04 6.73 5.68
CA TRP A 91 8.36 7.92 5.19
C TRP A 91 9.30 8.91 4.46
N GLY A 92 10.58 8.92 4.78
CA GLY A 92 11.57 9.77 4.13
C GLY A 92 11.78 9.43 2.64
N TYR A 93 11.34 8.25 2.17
CA TYR A 93 11.34 7.90 0.75
C TYR A 93 10.24 8.63 -0.04
N TYR A 94 9.08 8.81 0.57
CA TYR A 94 7.92 9.46 -0.07
C TYR A 94 7.87 10.96 0.16
N PHE A 95 8.63 11.49 1.11
CA PHE A 95 8.59 12.89 1.48
C PHE A 95 9.09 13.85 0.39
N PRO A 96 10.12 13.51 -0.42
CA PRO A 96 10.61 14.38 -1.51
C PRO A 96 9.55 14.80 -2.52
N LYS A 97 8.49 13.98 -2.72
CA LYS A 97 7.41 14.30 -3.68
C LYS A 97 6.63 15.58 -3.36
N TYR A 98 6.73 16.07 -2.12
CA TYR A 98 6.08 17.30 -1.68
C TYR A 98 6.91 18.55 -1.91
N PHE A 99 8.10 18.43 -2.50
CA PHE A 99 9.03 19.53 -2.76
C PHE A 99 9.36 19.67 -4.23
N ASP A 100 9.58 20.91 -4.66
CA ASP A 100 10.08 21.18 -6.01
C ASP A 100 11.57 20.85 -6.10
N ALA A 101 11.89 19.74 -6.73
CA ALA A 101 13.26 19.24 -6.90
C ALA A 101 14.18 20.17 -7.72
N ASN A 102 13.64 21.22 -8.37
CA ASN A 102 14.42 22.26 -9.04
C ASN A 102 14.83 23.40 -8.08
N ARG A 103 14.21 23.49 -6.90
CA ARG A 103 14.43 24.57 -5.93
C ARG A 103 15.07 24.09 -4.63
N ILE A 104 14.82 22.83 -4.23
CA ILE A 104 15.40 22.18 -3.06
C ILE A 104 15.56 20.69 -3.32
N THR A 105 16.64 20.09 -2.84
CA THR A 105 16.78 18.63 -2.86
C THR A 105 16.61 18.07 -1.48
N VAL A 106 15.95 16.91 -1.36
CA VAL A 106 15.74 16.22 -0.09
C VAL A 106 16.65 14.99 -0.04
N GLU A 107 17.62 15.01 0.84
CA GLU A 107 18.54 13.91 1.10
C GLU A 107 18.11 13.10 2.32
N ASN A 108 17.65 11.87 2.11
CA ASN A 108 17.36 10.95 3.19
C ASN A 108 18.66 10.34 3.74
N GLN A 109 19.16 10.89 4.84
CA GLN A 109 20.37 10.44 5.53
C GLN A 109 20.09 9.42 6.64
N ALA A 110 18.82 9.01 6.81
CA ALA A 110 18.42 8.05 7.83
C ALA A 110 19.11 6.69 7.65
N LEU A 111 19.37 6.01 8.77
CA LEU A 111 19.93 4.66 8.78
C LEU A 111 19.21 3.81 9.84
N GLY A 112 18.88 2.56 9.47
CA GLY A 112 18.24 1.60 10.37
C GLY A 112 19.06 1.33 11.63
N GLY A 113 18.40 1.13 12.79
CA GLY A 113 19.06 0.80 14.06
C GLY A 113 19.69 1.98 14.80
N MET A 114 19.82 3.17 14.20
CA MET A 114 20.41 4.35 14.82
C MET A 114 19.51 4.93 15.91
N SER A 115 20.11 5.24 17.06
CA SER A 115 19.53 6.07 18.10
C SER A 115 19.90 7.53 17.90
N THR A 116 19.31 8.42 18.68
CA THR A 116 19.67 9.84 18.72
C THR A 116 21.17 10.04 18.98
N ARG A 117 21.74 9.25 19.90
CA ARG A 117 23.18 9.25 20.23
C ARG A 117 24.04 8.67 19.11
N THR A 118 23.76 7.44 18.67
CA THR A 118 24.63 6.76 17.69
C THR A 118 24.61 7.46 16.33
N PHE A 119 23.49 8.04 15.94
CA PHE A 119 23.45 8.89 14.75
C PHE A 119 24.32 10.15 14.92
N TYR A 120 24.25 10.77 16.11
CA TYR A 120 25.04 11.97 16.41
C TYR A 120 26.55 11.68 16.38
N THR A 121 26.98 10.55 16.92
CA THR A 121 28.41 10.19 16.98
C THR A 121 28.95 9.66 15.65
N ASP A 122 28.19 8.84 14.96
CA ASP A 122 28.69 8.04 13.85
C ASP A 122 28.40 8.67 12.46
N LEU A 123 27.29 9.38 12.30
CA LEU A 123 26.82 9.85 10.98
C LEU A 123 26.73 11.38 10.87
N TRP A 124 26.36 12.03 11.95
CA TRP A 124 26.16 13.48 11.97
C TRP A 124 27.39 14.31 11.61
N PRO A 125 28.62 13.94 11.99
CA PRO A 125 29.80 14.72 11.63
C PRO A 125 29.96 14.98 10.12
N ALA A 126 29.67 13.97 9.30
CA ALA A 126 29.74 14.12 7.85
C ALA A 126 28.63 15.03 7.29
N ILE A 127 27.41 14.94 7.85
CA ILE A 127 26.29 15.81 7.46
C ILE A 127 26.59 17.25 7.88
N ARG A 128 27.05 17.46 9.12
CA ARG A 128 27.44 18.77 9.63
C ARG A 128 28.51 19.43 8.76
N GLN A 129 29.49 18.67 8.29
CA GLN A 129 30.52 19.17 7.39
C GLN A 129 29.93 19.63 6.03
N ALA A 130 28.92 18.93 5.52
CA ALA A 130 28.29 19.23 4.24
C ALA A 130 27.26 20.36 4.26
N LEU A 131 26.81 20.76 5.48
CA LEU A 131 25.83 21.83 5.64
C LEU A 131 26.36 23.18 5.13
N LYS A 132 25.48 23.90 4.44
CA LYS A 132 25.67 25.28 3.97
C LYS A 132 24.57 26.20 4.50
N PRO A 133 24.82 27.52 4.55
CA PRO A 133 23.79 28.48 4.89
C PRO A 133 22.56 28.32 3.99
N GLY A 134 21.37 28.36 4.59
CA GLY A 134 20.08 28.18 3.92
C GLY A 134 19.61 26.73 3.80
N ASP A 135 20.45 25.73 4.10
CA ASP A 135 20.03 24.33 4.17
C ASP A 135 18.98 24.10 5.28
N TRP A 136 18.30 22.98 5.18
CA TRP A 136 17.33 22.52 6.17
C TRP A 136 17.73 21.17 6.75
N VAL A 137 17.45 20.96 8.02
CA VAL A 137 17.64 19.67 8.68
C VAL A 137 16.40 19.31 9.46
N ILE A 138 15.72 18.23 9.07
CA ILE A 138 14.61 17.64 9.82
C ILE A 138 15.18 16.53 10.69
N VAL A 139 15.04 16.64 12.01
CA VAL A 139 15.46 15.64 12.98
C VAL A 139 14.23 14.93 13.53
N SER A 140 14.08 13.63 13.19
CA SER A 140 13.03 12.73 13.70
C SER A 140 13.65 11.38 14.05
N ILE A 141 14.18 11.27 15.26
CA ILE A 141 14.95 10.12 15.71
C ILE A 141 14.67 9.84 17.19
N GLY A 142 14.73 8.56 17.62
CA GLY A 142 14.48 8.20 19.02
C GLY A 142 13.88 6.80 19.22
N HIS A 143 13.37 6.11 18.17
CA HIS A 143 12.80 4.77 18.33
C HIS A 143 13.77 3.73 18.90
N ASN A 144 15.07 3.95 18.75
CA ASN A 144 16.14 3.05 19.17
C ASN A 144 16.90 3.53 20.42
N ASP A 145 16.40 4.52 21.12
CA ASP A 145 17.07 5.17 22.25
C ASP A 145 17.03 4.38 23.56
N ASN A 146 16.46 3.20 23.53
CA ASN A 146 16.35 2.27 24.67
C ASN A 146 17.43 1.18 24.64
N GLY A 147 17.55 0.45 25.74
CA GLY A 147 18.52 -0.63 25.95
C GLY A 147 19.69 -0.21 26.85
N GLU A 148 20.81 -0.87 26.67
CA GLU A 148 22.02 -0.63 27.47
C GLU A 148 22.85 0.52 26.90
N PHE A 149 23.50 1.28 27.81
CA PHE A 149 24.33 2.42 27.41
C PHE A 149 25.67 1.99 26.76
N PHE A 150 26.25 0.90 27.21
CA PHE A 150 27.64 0.55 26.92
C PHE A 150 27.85 -0.89 26.45
N ASP A 151 26.78 -1.56 26.00
CA ASP A 151 26.81 -2.96 25.59
C ASP A 151 27.74 -3.20 24.38
N GLN A 152 28.17 -4.45 24.21
CA GLN A 152 29.00 -4.86 23.08
C GLN A 152 28.26 -4.80 21.73
N ARG A 153 26.94 -5.00 21.74
CA ARG A 153 26.14 -5.18 20.52
C ARG A 153 25.74 -3.87 19.88
N ARG A 154 25.17 -2.96 20.65
CA ARG A 154 24.55 -1.74 20.08
C ARG A 154 24.95 -0.46 20.79
N ALA A 155 25.08 -0.45 22.11
CA ALA A 155 25.45 0.71 22.93
C ALA A 155 24.73 2.00 22.51
N ARG A 156 23.41 1.93 22.34
CA ARG A 156 22.63 2.98 21.67
C ARG A 156 21.67 3.75 22.56
N ALA A 157 21.47 3.31 23.79
CA ALA A 157 20.57 3.99 24.71
C ALA A 157 21.02 5.41 25.00
N VAL A 158 20.03 6.27 25.31
CA VAL A 158 20.23 7.63 25.85
C VAL A 158 19.48 7.76 27.17
N ILE A 159 19.81 8.75 27.97
CA ILE A 159 19.09 9.06 29.20
C ILE A 159 17.70 9.62 28.78
N PRO A 160 16.59 9.06 29.29
CA PRO A 160 15.25 9.59 29.02
C PRO A 160 15.09 11.03 29.51
N GLY A 161 14.30 11.82 28.80
CA GLY A 161 13.94 13.18 29.20
C GLY A 161 14.78 14.27 28.54
N VAL A 162 14.72 15.46 29.14
CA VAL A 162 15.24 16.70 28.54
C VAL A 162 16.33 17.39 29.37
N ASP A 163 16.75 16.75 30.43
CA ASP A 163 17.78 17.27 31.32
C ASP A 163 19.10 17.52 30.57
N MET A 164 19.79 18.61 30.94
CA MET A 164 21.06 19.04 30.33
C MET A 164 22.30 18.61 31.10
N ASP A 165 22.15 18.39 32.37
CA ASP A 165 23.28 18.25 33.30
C ASP A 165 23.63 16.79 33.58
N THR A 166 22.64 15.90 33.52
CA THR A 166 22.85 14.47 33.78
C THR A 166 23.56 13.79 32.60
N CYS A 167 24.65 13.09 32.95
CA CYS A 167 25.33 12.21 32.00
C CYS A 167 25.87 10.96 32.72
N TYR A 168 26.06 9.90 31.93
CA TYR A 168 26.76 8.69 32.38
C TYR A 168 28.05 8.52 31.59
N ILE A 169 29.14 8.27 32.28
CA ILE A 169 30.46 8.01 31.68
C ILE A 169 30.79 6.54 31.90
N GLY A 170 31.16 5.84 30.85
CA GLY A 170 31.50 4.43 30.94
C GLY A 170 32.29 3.93 29.72
N PHE A 171 32.82 2.71 29.85
CA PHE A 171 33.53 2.06 28.74
C PHE A 171 32.54 1.45 27.77
N ASN A 172 32.51 1.99 26.58
CA ASN A 172 31.63 1.50 25.51
C ASN A 172 32.26 0.26 24.85
N GLN A 173 31.68 -0.91 25.14
CA GLN A 173 32.19 -2.19 24.67
C GLN A 173 32.10 -2.33 23.13
N ARG A 174 31.17 -1.64 22.47
CA ARG A 174 31.06 -1.64 20.99
C ARG A 174 32.19 -0.86 20.32
N THR A 175 32.54 0.29 20.88
CA THR A 175 33.54 1.20 20.29
C THR A 175 34.94 1.06 20.94
N GLN A 176 35.06 0.24 21.99
CA GLN A 176 36.29 -0.02 22.75
C GLN A 176 36.96 1.25 23.28
N ARG A 177 36.14 2.21 23.76
CA ARG A 177 36.64 3.48 24.32
C ARG A 177 35.70 4.04 25.38
N GLN A 178 36.19 4.99 26.16
CA GLN A 178 35.35 5.77 27.06
C GLN A 178 34.33 6.59 26.26
N ASP A 179 33.11 6.62 26.74
CA ASP A 179 32.01 7.33 26.10
C ASP A 179 31.13 8.01 27.16
N THR A 180 30.48 9.11 26.77
CA THR A 180 29.59 9.86 27.64
C THR A 180 28.19 9.85 27.03
N VAL A 181 27.21 9.39 27.80
CA VAL A 181 25.79 9.33 27.41
C VAL A 181 25.05 10.49 28.04
N TYR A 182 24.33 11.24 27.24
CA TYR A 182 23.51 12.37 27.65
C TYR A 182 22.01 12.04 27.49
N SER A 183 21.17 12.98 27.94
CA SER A 183 19.75 12.86 27.75
C SER A 183 19.35 13.03 26.28
N TYR A 184 18.13 12.53 25.93
CA TYR A 184 17.51 12.73 24.64
C TYR A 184 17.47 14.22 24.24
N GLY A 185 16.99 15.06 25.15
CA GLY A 185 16.91 16.50 24.91
C GLY A 185 18.28 17.19 24.77
N ASN A 186 19.31 16.70 25.47
CA ASN A 186 20.66 17.23 25.31
C ASN A 186 21.19 16.97 23.88
N TYR A 187 20.97 15.75 23.33
CA TYR A 187 21.35 15.48 21.93
C TYR A 187 20.59 16.34 20.96
N LEU A 188 19.28 16.54 21.13
CA LEU A 188 18.51 17.41 20.23
C LEU A 188 19.04 18.84 20.23
N ARG A 189 19.39 19.40 21.41
CA ARG A 189 19.99 20.74 21.52
C ARG A 189 21.35 20.82 20.84
N ARG A 190 22.14 19.76 20.89
CA ARG A 190 23.42 19.70 20.16
C ARG A 190 23.20 19.77 18.65
N TYR A 191 22.26 18.99 18.10
CA TYR A 191 21.88 19.10 16.69
C TYR A 191 21.46 20.52 16.33
N ILE A 192 20.55 21.12 17.07
CA ILE A 192 20.03 22.47 16.83
C ILE A 192 21.17 23.49 16.80
N ARG A 193 22.02 23.48 17.83
CA ARG A 193 23.14 24.42 17.93
C ARG A 193 24.08 24.30 16.74
N GLU A 194 24.47 23.08 16.38
CA GLU A 194 25.43 22.84 15.30
C GLU A 194 24.85 23.13 13.93
N ILE A 195 23.54 22.91 13.71
CA ILE A 195 22.84 23.32 12.50
C ILE A 195 22.86 24.84 12.36
N ARG A 196 22.51 25.56 13.43
CA ARG A 196 22.52 27.04 13.46
C ARG A 196 23.92 27.62 13.24
N GLN A 197 24.97 27.00 13.78
CA GLN A 197 26.36 27.40 13.55
C GLN A 197 26.77 27.32 12.07
N LYS A 198 26.10 26.50 11.28
CA LYS A 198 26.29 26.39 9.84
C LYS A 198 25.39 27.33 9.03
N GLY A 199 24.58 28.15 9.66
CA GLY A 199 23.59 29.00 8.99
C GLY A 199 22.42 28.22 8.37
N ALA A 200 22.24 26.98 8.80
CA ALA A 200 21.15 26.11 8.34
C ALA A 200 19.94 26.18 9.30
N ASN A 201 18.80 25.67 8.85
CA ASN A 201 17.52 25.77 9.53
C ASN A 201 17.15 24.42 10.18
N PRO A 202 17.16 24.30 11.52
CA PRO A 202 16.71 23.10 12.22
C PRO A 202 15.18 23.04 12.27
N VAL A 203 14.62 21.82 12.11
CA VAL A 203 13.22 21.47 12.37
C VAL A 203 13.21 20.21 13.19
N LEU A 204 12.56 20.21 14.34
CA LEU A 204 12.29 18.99 15.09
C LEU A 204 10.95 18.40 14.65
N MET A 205 10.91 17.09 14.53
CA MET A 205 9.70 16.35 14.19
C MET A 205 9.58 15.14 15.13
N SER A 206 8.40 14.93 15.69
CA SER A 206 8.15 13.77 16.55
C SER A 206 8.24 12.45 15.78
N LEU A 207 8.35 11.34 16.51
CA LEU A 207 8.48 10.00 15.92
C LEU A 207 7.18 9.55 15.23
N THR A 208 7.30 8.62 14.30
CA THR A 208 6.12 7.91 13.77
C THR A 208 5.43 7.10 14.89
N PRO A 209 4.09 6.96 14.87
CA PRO A 209 3.41 6.09 15.82
C PRO A 209 3.77 4.63 15.61
N ARG A 210 3.48 3.79 16.62
CA ARG A 210 3.60 2.33 16.56
C ARG A 210 2.23 1.69 16.46
N ASN A 211 2.14 0.48 15.90
CA ASN A 211 0.95 -0.37 15.99
C ASN A 211 0.84 -0.97 17.41
N ALA A 212 0.59 -0.10 18.38
CA ALA A 212 0.37 -0.43 19.77
C ALA A 212 -0.71 0.50 20.33
N PHE A 213 -1.55 -0.01 21.22
CA PHE A 213 -2.73 0.68 21.71
C PHE A 213 -2.64 0.94 23.21
N ASP A 214 -3.21 2.06 23.62
CA ASP A 214 -3.45 2.39 25.01
C ASP A 214 -4.74 1.69 25.52
N ASP A 215 -5.05 1.88 26.80
CA ASP A 215 -6.24 1.31 27.46
C ASP A 215 -7.58 1.82 26.88
N LYS A 216 -7.54 2.92 26.10
CA LYS A 216 -8.70 3.49 25.40
C LYS A 216 -8.81 3.00 23.95
N GLY A 217 -7.94 2.09 23.55
CA GLY A 217 -7.87 1.55 22.18
C GLY A 217 -7.34 2.52 21.14
N LYS A 218 -6.69 3.62 21.56
CA LYS A 218 -6.00 4.55 20.67
C LYS A 218 -4.55 4.17 20.48
N VAL A 219 -4.00 4.52 19.33
CA VAL A 219 -2.58 4.33 19.03
C VAL A 219 -1.73 5.10 20.04
N VAL A 220 -0.75 4.43 20.65
CA VAL A 220 0.11 5.00 21.70
C VAL A 220 0.90 6.19 21.17
N ARG A 221 0.82 7.32 21.88
CA ARG A 221 1.70 8.48 21.68
C ARG A 221 2.98 8.30 22.48
N LYS A 222 4.13 8.62 21.89
CA LYS A 222 5.43 8.37 22.49
C LYS A 222 5.89 9.54 23.39
N PRO A 223 6.50 9.27 24.56
CA PRO A 223 7.02 10.33 25.44
C PRO A 223 8.05 11.22 24.73
N GLN A 224 8.83 10.70 23.79
CA GLN A 224 9.75 11.48 22.98
C GLN A 224 9.08 12.63 22.22
N THR A 225 7.77 12.53 21.94
CA THR A 225 7.01 13.62 21.35
C THR A 225 6.99 14.85 22.25
N GLU A 226 6.66 14.66 23.52
CA GLU A 226 6.62 15.73 24.53
C GLU A 226 8.02 16.32 24.77
N TRP A 227 9.05 15.48 24.84
CA TRP A 227 10.42 15.92 24.99
C TRP A 227 10.93 16.72 23.79
N ALA A 228 10.62 16.29 22.56
CA ALA A 228 11.00 17.01 21.36
C ALA A 228 10.26 18.35 21.26
N ALA A 229 8.97 18.38 21.59
CA ALA A 229 8.16 19.60 21.63
C ALA A 229 8.71 20.60 22.65
N TYR A 230 9.05 20.12 23.86
CA TYR A 230 9.67 20.94 24.91
C TYR A 230 11.00 21.54 24.45
N VAL A 231 11.88 20.73 23.86
CA VAL A 231 13.17 21.22 23.33
C VAL A 231 12.95 22.23 22.21
N ALA A 232 12.03 21.97 21.30
CA ALA A 232 11.70 22.90 20.21
C ALA A 232 11.25 24.26 20.74
N ALA A 233 10.35 24.24 21.71
CA ALA A 233 9.84 25.47 22.34
C ALA A 233 10.92 26.25 23.08
N THR A 234 11.76 25.57 23.87
CA THR A 234 12.84 26.21 24.66
C THR A 234 13.99 26.73 23.79
N GLU A 235 14.25 26.06 22.68
CA GLU A 235 15.27 26.47 21.70
C GLU A 235 14.75 27.42 20.62
N GLY A 236 13.43 27.69 20.57
CA GLY A 236 12.82 28.52 19.54
C GLY A 236 13.03 27.98 18.12
N VAL A 237 12.78 26.69 17.90
CA VAL A 237 12.85 26.04 16.59
C VAL A 237 11.49 25.47 16.22
N PRO A 238 11.18 25.35 14.93
CA PRO A 238 9.93 24.71 14.46
C PRO A 238 9.78 23.29 14.98
N PHE A 239 8.54 22.94 15.34
CA PHE A 239 8.16 21.57 15.69
C PHE A 239 7.01 21.08 14.84
N VAL A 240 7.12 19.85 14.36
CA VAL A 240 6.05 19.15 13.64
C VAL A 240 5.67 17.90 14.42
N ASP A 241 4.45 17.84 14.92
CA ASP A 241 3.95 16.66 15.63
C ASP A 241 3.44 15.58 14.66
N LEU A 242 4.40 14.89 14.04
CA LEU A 242 4.13 13.75 13.18
C LEU A 242 3.42 12.61 13.92
N ASN A 243 3.76 12.40 15.21
CA ASN A 243 3.20 11.34 16.03
C ASN A 243 1.68 11.53 16.20
N GLU A 244 1.25 12.74 16.53
CA GLU A 244 -0.18 13.05 16.68
C GLU A 244 -0.90 13.05 15.34
N ILE A 245 -0.35 13.69 14.31
CA ILE A 245 -1.02 13.79 13.00
C ILE A 245 -1.21 12.41 12.35
N SER A 246 -0.19 11.55 12.42
CA SER A 246 -0.31 10.16 11.95
C SER A 246 -1.16 9.32 12.87
N GLY A 247 -0.97 9.45 14.19
CA GLY A 247 -1.71 8.69 15.19
C GLY A 247 -3.21 8.95 15.13
N ALA A 248 -3.64 10.19 14.97
CA ALA A 248 -5.06 10.53 14.83
C ALA A 248 -5.70 9.89 13.58
N LYS A 249 -4.94 9.75 12.49
CA LYS A 249 -5.43 9.02 11.30
C LYS A 249 -5.54 7.52 11.58
N LEU A 250 -4.54 6.94 12.25
CA LEU A 250 -4.54 5.53 12.59
C LEU A 250 -5.62 5.18 13.62
N ASP A 251 -5.95 6.09 14.54
CA ASP A 251 -7.05 5.93 15.50
C ASP A 251 -8.42 5.78 14.82
N ALA A 252 -8.57 6.36 13.62
CA ALA A 252 -9.79 6.26 12.84
C ALA A 252 -9.91 4.95 12.04
N PHE A 253 -8.84 4.13 11.98
CA PHE A 253 -8.84 2.91 11.21
C PHE A 253 -9.32 1.71 12.02
N SER A 254 -9.97 0.76 11.34
CA SER A 254 -10.19 -0.57 11.90
C SER A 254 -8.84 -1.25 12.19
N ARG A 255 -8.83 -2.20 13.14
CA ARG A 255 -7.61 -3.00 13.40
C ARG A 255 -7.13 -3.75 12.16
N TRP A 256 -8.06 -4.17 11.33
CA TRP A 256 -7.79 -4.81 10.06
C TRP A 256 -7.08 -3.86 9.09
N LYS A 257 -7.52 -2.61 8.98
CA LYS A 257 -6.90 -1.59 8.14
C LYS A 257 -5.51 -1.18 8.65
N LEU A 258 -5.32 -1.17 9.97
CA LEU A 258 -4.00 -0.86 10.56
C LEU A 258 -2.90 -1.81 10.08
N GLN A 259 -3.19 -3.10 9.91
CA GLN A 259 -2.20 -4.06 9.43
C GLN A 259 -1.64 -3.72 8.03
N TYR A 260 -2.38 -3.01 7.18
CA TYR A 260 -1.88 -2.55 5.88
C TYR A 260 -0.76 -1.52 6.00
N HIS A 261 -0.66 -0.84 7.15
CA HIS A 261 0.26 0.26 7.39
C HIS A 261 1.56 -0.17 8.06
N PHE A 262 1.61 -1.40 8.57
CA PHE A 262 2.80 -1.94 9.24
C PHE A 262 3.29 -3.21 8.53
N PHE A 263 4.58 -3.53 8.70
CA PHE A 263 5.19 -4.67 8.03
C PHE A 263 6.23 -5.35 8.93
N GLY A 264 5.98 -6.61 9.26
CA GLY A 264 6.90 -7.48 10.01
C GLY A 264 6.92 -7.26 11.53
N ASP A 265 6.58 -6.07 12.01
CA ASP A 265 6.51 -5.75 13.44
C ASP A 265 5.57 -4.55 13.70
N ASN A 266 5.56 -4.06 14.94
CA ASN A 266 4.70 -2.94 15.35
C ASN A 266 5.33 -1.54 15.17
N ILE A 267 6.51 -1.43 14.56
CA ILE A 267 7.27 -0.18 14.40
C ILE A 267 7.42 0.19 12.94
N HIS A 268 7.83 -0.79 12.13
CA HIS A 268 8.17 -0.57 10.74
C HIS A 268 6.94 -0.58 9.86
N THR A 269 6.88 0.38 8.96
CA THR A 269 5.72 0.57 8.09
C THR A 269 5.86 -0.20 6.77
N SER A 270 4.70 -0.59 6.23
CA SER A 270 4.55 -0.93 4.83
C SER A 270 4.67 0.32 3.96
N LYS A 271 4.59 0.16 2.65
CA LYS A 271 4.47 1.28 1.72
C LYS A 271 3.32 2.23 2.12
N PHE A 272 2.14 1.70 2.45
CA PHE A 272 0.97 2.51 2.82
C PHE A 272 1.19 3.32 4.10
N GLY A 273 1.81 2.72 5.11
CA GLY A 273 2.15 3.43 6.34
C GLY A 273 3.23 4.49 6.14
N ALA A 274 4.21 4.21 5.29
CA ALA A 274 5.24 5.20 4.94
C ALA A 274 4.66 6.39 4.17
N GLU A 275 3.75 6.17 3.23
CA GLU A 275 3.04 7.24 2.51
C GLU A 275 2.14 8.05 3.44
N LEU A 276 1.41 7.39 4.36
CA LEU A 276 0.60 8.07 5.37
C LEU A 276 1.45 8.99 6.26
N ASN A 277 2.60 8.50 6.74
CA ASN A 277 3.51 9.28 7.57
C ASN A 277 4.16 10.43 6.78
N ALA A 278 4.55 10.23 5.52
CA ALA A 278 5.06 11.31 4.67
C ALA A 278 4.01 12.40 4.42
N HIS A 279 2.76 11.99 4.16
CA HIS A 279 1.65 12.94 4.03
C HIS A 279 1.34 13.67 5.34
N SER A 280 1.47 13.00 6.48
CA SER A 280 1.28 13.62 7.79
C SER A 280 2.38 14.64 8.10
N ALA A 281 3.63 14.34 7.76
CA ALA A 281 4.75 15.28 7.87
C ALA A 281 4.50 16.52 6.99
N TYR A 282 4.05 16.32 5.74
CA TYR A 282 3.64 17.41 4.86
C TYR A 282 2.51 18.26 5.48
N LEU A 283 1.45 17.63 5.97
CA LEU A 283 0.33 18.34 6.58
C LEU A 283 0.75 19.14 7.83
N GLY A 284 1.67 18.60 8.62
CA GLY A 284 2.21 19.30 9.79
C GLY A 284 2.95 20.59 9.41
N ILE A 285 3.67 20.57 8.29
CA ILE A 285 4.33 21.76 7.76
C ILE A 285 3.31 22.77 7.24
N VAL A 286 2.42 22.35 6.34
CA VAL A 286 1.50 23.30 5.66
C VAL A 286 0.43 23.88 6.56
N LYS A 287 0.05 23.20 7.63
CA LYS A 287 -0.92 23.68 8.63
C LYS A 287 -0.28 24.50 9.76
N SER A 288 1.05 24.56 9.80
CA SER A 288 1.76 25.29 10.87
C SER A 288 1.63 26.81 10.71
N SER A 289 1.49 27.49 11.84
CA SER A 289 1.59 28.96 11.92
C SER A 289 3.04 29.45 12.05
N ASP A 290 4.00 28.55 12.27
CA ASP A 290 5.41 28.88 12.47
C ASP A 290 6.00 29.60 11.25
N PRO A 291 6.63 30.80 11.43
CA PRO A 291 7.18 31.57 10.33
C PRO A 291 8.26 30.84 9.52
N LYS A 292 9.09 30.03 10.18
CA LYS A 292 10.13 29.25 9.50
C LYS A 292 9.56 28.14 8.65
N LEU A 293 8.52 27.44 9.11
CA LEU A 293 7.83 26.46 8.28
C LEU A 293 7.12 27.09 7.09
N LYS A 294 6.62 28.35 7.22
CA LYS A 294 6.12 29.12 6.07
C LYS A 294 7.21 29.43 5.04
N GLU A 295 8.45 29.67 5.49
CA GLU A 295 9.60 29.80 4.57
C GLU A 295 9.86 28.48 3.84
N LEU A 296 9.80 27.35 4.55
CA LEU A 296 9.99 26.02 3.96
C LEU A 296 8.89 25.69 2.93
N MET A 297 7.65 26.10 3.19
CA MET A 297 6.52 25.90 2.25
C MET A 297 6.73 26.57 0.88
N LYS A 298 7.59 27.59 0.78
CA LYS A 298 7.92 28.21 -0.52
C LYS A 298 8.60 27.25 -1.50
N PHE A 299 9.17 26.16 -1.01
CA PHE A 299 9.77 25.10 -1.84
C PHE A 299 8.77 24.00 -2.21
N MET A 300 7.55 24.03 -1.69
CA MET A 300 6.53 23.04 -2.00
C MET A 300 5.77 23.45 -3.27
N PRO A 301 5.55 22.51 -4.21
CA PRO A 301 4.70 22.81 -5.36
C PRO A 301 3.26 23.05 -4.90
N ILE A 302 2.54 23.88 -5.64
CA ILE A 302 1.10 23.99 -5.46
C ILE A 302 0.49 22.61 -5.70
N PRO A 303 -0.35 22.08 -4.79
CA PRO A 303 -0.96 20.77 -4.95
C PRO A 303 -1.61 20.66 -6.33
N GLN A 304 -1.15 19.71 -7.15
CA GLN A 304 -1.84 19.43 -8.41
C GLN A 304 -3.23 18.87 -8.08
N LYS A 305 -4.24 19.33 -8.81
CA LYS A 305 -5.58 18.74 -8.72
C LYS A 305 -5.49 17.22 -8.93
N THR A 306 -6.16 16.47 -8.07
CA THR A 306 -6.26 15.01 -8.17
C THR A 306 -6.66 14.60 -9.60
N VAL A 307 -6.10 13.50 -10.08
CA VAL A 307 -6.29 12.96 -11.46
C VAL A 307 -7.79 12.77 -11.82
N TRP A 308 -8.66 12.65 -10.83
CA TRP A 308 -10.09 12.51 -10.98
C TRP A 308 -10.82 13.66 -10.27
N ASN A 309 -11.01 14.76 -10.97
CA ASN A 309 -11.92 15.79 -10.50
C ASN A 309 -13.26 15.56 -11.18
N ILE A 310 -14.12 14.72 -10.58
CA ILE A 310 -15.47 14.54 -11.10
C ILE A 310 -16.36 15.67 -10.56
N GLU A 311 -17.07 16.33 -11.45
CA GLU A 311 -18.19 17.17 -11.06
C GLU A 311 -19.34 16.27 -10.60
N ARG A 312 -19.69 16.37 -9.32
CA ARG A 312 -20.80 15.59 -8.76
C ARG A 312 -22.13 16.26 -9.09
N LEU A 313 -23.01 15.48 -9.67
CA LEU A 313 -24.40 15.90 -9.88
C LEU A 313 -25.12 15.94 -8.53
N SER A 314 -25.74 17.08 -8.22
CA SER A 314 -26.43 17.32 -6.95
C SER A 314 -27.53 16.26 -6.71
N GLY A 315 -27.57 15.74 -5.48
CA GLY A 315 -28.60 14.80 -5.01
C GLY A 315 -28.48 13.37 -5.57
N LYS A 316 -27.43 13.04 -6.34
CA LYS A 316 -27.24 11.70 -6.89
C LYS A 316 -26.07 10.97 -6.25
N PRO A 317 -26.24 9.70 -5.83
CA PRO A 317 -25.07 8.86 -5.51
C PRO A 317 -24.28 8.54 -6.78
N VAL A 318 -23.00 8.24 -6.59
CA VAL A 318 -22.12 7.83 -7.69
C VAL A 318 -21.93 6.33 -7.66
N VAL A 319 -22.03 5.68 -8.81
CA VAL A 319 -21.54 4.30 -9.02
C VAL A 319 -20.19 4.35 -9.69
N TRP A 320 -19.18 3.94 -8.95
CA TRP A 320 -17.82 3.80 -9.43
C TRP A 320 -17.57 2.40 -9.98
N PHE A 321 -17.22 2.31 -11.24
CA PHE A 321 -16.81 1.03 -11.83
C PHE A 321 -15.29 0.96 -11.82
N THR A 322 -14.72 0.07 -10.99
CA THR A 322 -13.27 -0.18 -10.94
C THR A 322 -12.95 -1.55 -11.51
N GLY A 323 -11.82 -1.64 -12.21
CA GLY A 323 -11.43 -2.88 -12.88
C GLY A 323 -10.40 -2.68 -13.99
N ASP A 324 -10.30 -3.68 -14.84
CA ASP A 324 -9.37 -3.73 -15.96
C ASP A 324 -10.04 -3.39 -17.32
N SER A 325 -9.45 -3.89 -18.42
CA SER A 325 -9.97 -3.68 -19.78
C SER A 325 -11.36 -4.29 -20.02
N THR A 326 -11.74 -5.31 -19.26
CA THR A 326 -13.06 -5.96 -19.40
C THR A 326 -14.19 -5.13 -18.78
N VAL A 327 -13.83 -4.15 -17.95
CA VAL A 327 -14.73 -3.15 -17.36
C VAL A 327 -14.66 -1.84 -18.14
N LYS A 328 -13.44 -1.38 -18.47
CA LYS A 328 -13.19 -0.15 -19.23
C LYS A 328 -13.43 -0.38 -20.71
N ASN A 329 -13.93 0.65 -21.40
CA ASN A 329 -13.95 0.67 -22.86
C ASN A 329 -12.60 1.14 -23.43
N ALA A 330 -12.25 0.74 -24.65
CA ALA A 330 -11.14 1.35 -25.37
C ALA A 330 -11.40 2.85 -25.60
N ASP A 331 -10.36 3.67 -25.53
CA ASP A 331 -10.53 5.12 -25.56
C ASP A 331 -11.16 5.63 -26.87
N LYS A 332 -10.93 4.92 -27.98
CA LYS A 332 -11.46 5.25 -29.31
C LYS A 332 -12.36 4.18 -29.93
N ASP A 333 -12.53 3.04 -29.28
CA ASP A 333 -13.25 1.86 -29.80
C ASP A 333 -12.71 1.29 -31.12
N ASP A 334 -11.58 1.77 -31.61
CA ASP A 334 -11.00 1.42 -32.93
C ASP A 334 -10.60 -0.05 -33.00
N ASP A 335 -10.26 -0.64 -31.85
CA ASP A 335 -9.88 -2.04 -31.74
C ASP A 335 -11.06 -2.98 -31.46
N GLY A 336 -12.26 -2.44 -31.26
CA GLY A 336 -13.48 -3.18 -31.00
C GLY A 336 -13.52 -3.89 -29.65
N MET A 337 -12.69 -3.48 -28.68
CA MET A 337 -12.69 -4.00 -27.32
C MET A 337 -13.57 -3.15 -26.42
N TRP A 338 -14.68 -3.74 -25.93
CA TRP A 338 -15.67 -3.05 -25.11
C TRP A 338 -15.73 -3.64 -23.71
N GLY A 339 -15.43 -2.81 -22.70
CA GLY A 339 -15.68 -3.14 -21.30
C GLY A 339 -17.14 -2.92 -20.93
N TRP A 340 -17.68 -3.79 -20.07
CA TRP A 340 -19.12 -3.79 -19.78
C TRP A 340 -19.62 -2.51 -19.07
N ALA A 341 -18.77 -1.83 -18.27
CA ALA A 341 -19.18 -0.59 -17.61
C ALA A 341 -19.39 0.56 -18.61
N SER A 342 -18.80 0.50 -19.81
CA SER A 342 -19.13 1.43 -20.90
C SER A 342 -20.59 1.32 -21.36
N GLN A 343 -21.22 0.18 -21.08
CA GLN A 343 -22.63 -0.09 -21.40
C GLN A 343 -23.55 0.06 -20.17
N ALA A 344 -23.05 0.50 -19.03
CA ALA A 344 -23.83 0.63 -17.79
C ALA A 344 -25.04 1.57 -17.97
N ALA A 345 -24.91 2.64 -18.73
CA ALA A 345 -26.03 3.55 -19.03
C ALA A 345 -27.21 2.89 -19.78
N THR A 346 -27.01 1.71 -20.35
CA THR A 346 -28.12 0.95 -20.98
C THR A 346 -29.03 0.27 -19.95
N VAL A 347 -28.48 0.01 -18.74
CA VAL A 347 -29.19 -0.71 -17.67
C VAL A 347 -29.51 0.17 -16.46
N PHE A 348 -28.79 1.26 -16.23
CA PHE A 348 -29.04 2.20 -15.13
C PHE A 348 -29.86 3.41 -15.56
N ASP A 349 -30.70 3.91 -14.66
CA ASP A 349 -31.42 5.18 -14.78
C ASP A 349 -30.50 6.34 -14.40
N THR A 350 -29.86 6.94 -15.36
CA THR A 350 -28.92 8.06 -15.17
C THR A 350 -29.57 9.35 -14.68
N THR A 351 -30.90 9.40 -14.63
CA THR A 351 -31.61 10.52 -13.99
C THR A 351 -31.54 10.44 -12.46
N LYS A 352 -31.30 9.25 -11.88
CA LYS A 352 -31.26 8.96 -10.44
C LYS A 352 -29.87 8.71 -9.89
N VAL A 353 -28.92 8.30 -10.73
CA VAL A 353 -27.57 7.92 -10.31
C VAL A 353 -26.53 8.43 -11.31
N GLN A 354 -25.38 8.82 -10.82
CA GLN A 354 -24.24 9.20 -11.66
C GLN A 354 -23.32 8.00 -11.83
N LEU A 355 -22.90 7.73 -13.07
CA LEU A 355 -22.03 6.61 -13.41
C LEU A 355 -20.61 7.13 -13.71
N VAL A 356 -19.60 6.54 -13.08
CA VAL A 356 -18.19 6.89 -13.30
C VAL A 356 -17.40 5.62 -13.58
N ASN A 357 -16.92 5.47 -14.81
CA ASN A 357 -16.03 4.36 -15.18
C ASN A 357 -14.58 4.72 -14.90
N ALA A 358 -14.09 4.33 -13.72
CA ALA A 358 -12.73 4.53 -13.25
C ALA A 358 -11.79 3.37 -13.62
N ALA A 359 -12.28 2.33 -14.30
CA ALA A 359 -11.47 1.19 -14.70
C ALA A 359 -10.32 1.58 -15.63
N ARG A 360 -9.23 0.82 -15.60
CA ARG A 360 -8.03 1.06 -16.43
C ARG A 360 -7.56 -0.23 -17.10
N ALA A 361 -7.49 -0.21 -18.42
CA ALA A 361 -7.06 -1.37 -19.20
C ALA A 361 -5.67 -1.87 -18.77
N GLY A 362 -5.51 -3.20 -18.69
CA GLY A 362 -4.25 -3.85 -18.36
C GLY A 362 -3.86 -3.82 -16.87
N ARG A 363 -4.72 -3.33 -15.97
CA ARG A 363 -4.41 -3.27 -14.52
C ARG A 363 -4.90 -4.50 -13.80
N SER A 364 -4.06 -4.97 -12.88
CA SER A 364 -4.41 -5.92 -11.83
C SER A 364 -4.83 -5.15 -10.57
N THR A 365 -5.31 -5.85 -9.54
CA THR A 365 -5.53 -5.27 -8.21
C THR A 365 -4.31 -4.50 -7.71
N ARG A 366 -3.12 -5.13 -7.81
CA ARG A 366 -1.83 -4.57 -7.42
C ARG A 366 -1.50 -3.28 -8.17
N THR A 367 -1.52 -3.32 -9.50
CA THR A 367 -1.11 -2.15 -10.29
C THR A 367 -2.13 -1.02 -10.23
N PHE A 368 -3.41 -1.31 -10.07
CA PHE A 368 -4.44 -0.29 -9.87
C PHE A 368 -4.22 0.51 -8.58
N ILE A 369 -3.77 -0.15 -7.51
CA ILE A 369 -3.38 0.50 -6.25
C ILE A 369 -2.02 1.19 -6.39
N LYS A 370 -1.01 0.49 -6.93
CA LYS A 370 0.37 1.00 -7.04
C LYS A 370 0.45 2.30 -7.86
N GLU A 371 -0.33 2.42 -8.91
CA GLU A 371 -0.35 3.59 -9.79
C GLU A 371 -1.20 4.76 -9.24
N GLY A 372 -1.76 4.63 -8.04
CA GLY A 372 -2.60 5.66 -7.42
C GLY A 372 -4.00 5.78 -8.01
N LEU A 373 -4.41 4.86 -8.89
CA LEU A 373 -5.75 4.87 -9.48
C LEU A 373 -6.83 4.60 -8.43
N TRP A 374 -6.55 3.68 -7.50
CA TRP A 374 -7.42 3.43 -6.37
C TRP A 374 -7.51 4.64 -5.43
N ASP A 375 -6.39 5.28 -5.12
CA ASP A 375 -6.37 6.46 -4.26
C ASP A 375 -7.22 7.60 -4.85
N ALA A 376 -7.18 7.76 -6.18
CA ALA A 376 -8.00 8.74 -6.87
C ALA A 376 -9.51 8.45 -6.70
N VAL A 377 -9.94 7.19 -6.75
CA VAL A 377 -11.32 6.78 -6.43
C VAL A 377 -11.62 7.05 -4.96
N TYR A 378 -10.79 6.51 -4.06
CA TYR A 378 -10.95 6.62 -2.61
C TYR A 378 -11.13 8.06 -2.11
N GLN A 379 -10.32 8.99 -2.63
CA GLN A 379 -10.42 10.41 -2.26
C GLN A 379 -11.75 11.07 -2.66
N ASN A 380 -12.40 10.54 -3.70
CA ASN A 380 -13.67 11.06 -4.22
C ASN A 380 -14.90 10.38 -3.60
N LEU A 381 -14.74 9.25 -2.89
CA LEU A 381 -15.85 8.53 -2.28
C LEU A 381 -16.56 9.37 -1.22
N LYS A 382 -17.89 9.25 -1.21
CA LYS A 382 -18.79 9.83 -0.20
C LYS A 382 -19.77 8.79 0.32
N PRO A 383 -20.33 8.98 1.52
CA PRO A 383 -21.41 8.16 2.02
C PRO A 383 -22.56 8.05 1.00
N GLY A 384 -23.05 6.83 0.79
CA GLY A 384 -24.10 6.52 -0.17
C GLY A 384 -23.63 6.21 -1.59
N ASP A 385 -22.33 6.36 -1.92
CA ASP A 385 -21.78 5.88 -3.19
C ASP A 385 -21.72 4.37 -3.24
N PHE A 386 -21.64 3.83 -4.45
CA PHE A 386 -21.43 2.40 -4.73
C PHE A 386 -20.12 2.21 -5.50
N VAL A 387 -19.39 1.14 -5.19
CA VAL A 387 -18.13 0.83 -5.86
C VAL A 387 -18.14 -0.63 -6.32
N THR A 388 -18.12 -0.85 -7.63
CA THR A 388 -17.91 -2.21 -8.17
C THR A 388 -16.42 -2.48 -8.27
N ILE A 389 -15.99 -3.66 -7.82
CA ILE A 389 -14.58 -4.08 -7.80
C ILE A 389 -14.47 -5.37 -8.60
N GLN A 390 -13.83 -5.30 -9.78
CA GLN A 390 -13.63 -6.45 -10.67
C GLN A 390 -12.21 -6.50 -11.22
N PHE A 391 -11.42 -7.44 -10.73
CA PHE A 391 -10.04 -7.69 -11.17
C PHE A 391 -9.76 -9.19 -11.26
N GLY A 392 -8.65 -9.59 -11.89
CA GLY A 392 -8.19 -10.97 -11.96
C GLY A 392 -7.62 -11.37 -13.32
N HIS A 393 -8.08 -10.78 -14.42
CA HIS A 393 -7.56 -11.12 -15.75
C HIS A 393 -6.08 -10.78 -15.93
N ASN A 394 -5.58 -9.77 -15.21
CA ASN A 394 -4.18 -9.35 -15.21
C ASN A 394 -3.41 -9.80 -13.97
N ASP A 395 -4.09 -10.23 -12.93
CA ASP A 395 -3.49 -10.67 -11.67
C ASP A 395 -2.75 -12.02 -11.80
N ILE A 396 -3.10 -12.80 -12.82
CA ILE A 396 -2.42 -14.06 -13.18
C ILE A 396 -1.08 -13.86 -13.92
N CYS A 397 -0.77 -12.63 -14.32
CA CYS A 397 0.48 -12.33 -15.04
C CYS A 397 1.71 -12.54 -14.16
N PRO A 398 2.93 -12.52 -14.72
CA PRO A 398 4.16 -12.56 -13.94
C PRO A 398 4.23 -11.44 -12.88
N ILE A 399 4.85 -11.75 -11.74
CA ILE A 399 5.00 -10.81 -10.62
C ILE A 399 6.15 -9.83 -10.86
N THR A 400 7.23 -10.27 -11.50
CA THR A 400 8.50 -9.53 -11.55
C THR A 400 8.81 -8.88 -12.89
N ASP A 401 8.08 -9.23 -13.96
CA ASP A 401 8.30 -8.72 -15.31
C ASP A 401 8.19 -7.18 -15.40
N ALA A 402 8.56 -6.62 -16.53
CA ALA A 402 8.52 -5.18 -16.76
C ALA A 402 7.15 -4.52 -16.49
N LYS A 403 6.05 -5.28 -16.55
CA LYS A 403 4.69 -4.80 -16.24
C LYS A 403 4.31 -5.02 -14.78
N ALA A 404 4.94 -5.97 -14.10
CA ALA A 404 4.78 -6.31 -12.68
C ALA A 404 3.31 -6.36 -12.23
N ARG A 405 2.46 -7.08 -12.98
CA ARG A 405 1.00 -7.11 -12.74
C ARG A 405 0.57 -8.24 -11.83
N GLY A 406 1.34 -9.34 -11.80
CA GLY A 406 1.00 -10.52 -11.03
C GLY A 406 0.87 -10.27 -9.53
N VAL A 407 0.02 -11.07 -8.90
CA VAL A 407 -0.19 -11.09 -7.45
C VAL A 407 -0.01 -12.51 -6.92
N ILE A 408 0.13 -12.66 -5.60
CA ILE A 408 0.14 -13.98 -4.98
C ILE A 408 -1.28 -14.57 -5.08
N SER A 409 -1.38 -15.81 -5.54
CA SER A 409 -2.65 -16.51 -5.68
C SER A 409 -3.32 -16.77 -4.33
N GLY A 410 -4.66 -16.78 -4.32
CA GLY A 410 -5.44 -17.09 -3.13
C GLY A 410 -5.89 -15.88 -2.31
N THR A 411 -6.42 -16.15 -1.12
CA THR A 411 -7.09 -15.17 -0.26
C THR A 411 -6.46 -15.01 1.11
N ALA A 412 -5.43 -15.80 1.43
CA ALA A 412 -4.71 -15.71 2.69
C ALA A 412 -4.03 -14.33 2.84
N ASP A 413 -3.87 -13.89 4.10
CA ASP A 413 -3.18 -12.65 4.43
C ASP A 413 -1.66 -12.82 4.34
N THR A 414 -1.20 -13.18 3.15
CA THR A 414 0.21 -13.41 2.86
C THR A 414 0.78 -12.31 1.99
N CYS A 415 2.05 -12.03 2.19
CA CYS A 415 2.83 -11.16 1.33
C CYS A 415 4.29 -11.64 1.29
N HIS A 416 4.95 -11.34 0.18
CA HIS A 416 6.38 -11.59 0.01
C HIS A 416 7.05 -10.39 -0.65
N VAL A 417 8.34 -10.22 -0.37
CA VAL A 417 9.18 -9.24 -1.07
C VAL A 417 9.73 -9.88 -2.33
N PHE A 418 9.50 -9.25 -3.45
CA PHE A 418 10.06 -9.66 -4.74
C PHE A 418 11.04 -8.62 -5.26
N LYS A 419 12.13 -9.11 -5.84
CA LYS A 419 13.01 -8.27 -6.66
C LYS A 419 12.46 -8.26 -8.07
N LEU A 420 12.13 -7.08 -8.58
CA LEU A 420 11.61 -6.91 -9.92
C LEU A 420 12.75 -6.96 -10.95
N ASP A 421 12.43 -7.23 -12.22
CA ASP A 421 13.40 -7.32 -13.30
C ASP A 421 14.18 -6.02 -13.53
N ASN A 422 13.59 -4.87 -13.13
CA ASN A 422 14.26 -3.56 -13.15
C ASN A 422 15.21 -3.32 -11.96
N GLY A 423 15.32 -4.29 -11.03
CA GLY A 423 16.16 -4.24 -9.85
C GLY A 423 15.51 -3.66 -8.58
N ASP A 424 14.30 -3.09 -8.68
CA ASP A 424 13.56 -2.59 -7.52
C ASP A 424 13.02 -3.74 -6.67
N TYR A 425 12.66 -3.44 -5.43
CA TYR A 425 11.99 -4.38 -4.53
C TYR A 425 10.56 -3.96 -4.27
N GLU A 426 9.65 -4.92 -4.23
CA GLU A 426 8.24 -4.65 -3.95
C GLU A 426 7.64 -5.74 -3.07
N VAL A 427 6.86 -5.34 -2.07
CA VAL A 427 6.01 -6.27 -1.32
C VAL A 427 4.76 -6.53 -2.14
N VAL A 428 4.55 -7.79 -2.50
CA VAL A 428 3.36 -8.24 -3.23
C VAL A 428 2.49 -9.06 -2.29
N TYR A 429 1.22 -8.77 -2.30
CA TYR A 429 0.21 -9.43 -1.46
C TYR A 429 -0.62 -10.42 -2.27
N SER A 430 -1.44 -11.21 -1.57
CA SER A 430 -2.40 -12.11 -2.20
C SER A 430 -3.52 -11.33 -2.91
N PHE A 431 -4.17 -11.99 -3.87
CA PHE A 431 -5.33 -11.45 -4.57
C PHE A 431 -6.45 -11.02 -3.60
N GLY A 432 -6.78 -11.89 -2.65
CA GLY A 432 -7.81 -11.60 -1.65
C GLY A 432 -7.45 -10.43 -0.73
N TRP A 433 -6.17 -10.29 -0.38
CA TRP A 433 -5.72 -9.16 0.42
C TRP A 433 -6.01 -7.82 -0.28
N TYR A 434 -5.70 -7.71 -1.56
CA TYR A 434 -5.98 -6.48 -2.32
C TYR A 434 -7.48 -6.18 -2.41
N LEU A 435 -8.32 -7.21 -2.60
CA LEU A 435 -9.77 -7.04 -2.61
C LEU A 435 -10.28 -6.57 -1.23
N LYS A 436 -9.84 -7.23 -0.15
CA LYS A 436 -10.22 -6.88 1.22
C LYS A 436 -9.85 -5.43 1.57
N LYS A 437 -8.67 -4.98 1.14
CA LYS A 437 -8.26 -3.59 1.28
C LYS A 437 -9.23 -2.62 0.58
N MET A 438 -9.59 -2.88 -0.66
CA MET A 438 -10.51 -2.02 -1.39
C MET A 438 -11.90 -1.99 -0.75
N ILE A 439 -12.39 -3.13 -0.25
CA ILE A 439 -13.67 -3.25 0.45
C ILE A 439 -13.66 -2.39 1.72
N ASP A 440 -12.60 -2.50 2.52
CA ASP A 440 -12.48 -1.79 3.80
C ASP A 440 -12.38 -0.27 3.57
N ASP A 441 -11.62 0.14 2.57
CA ASP A 441 -11.51 1.55 2.16
C ASP A 441 -12.87 2.14 1.74
N CYS A 442 -13.70 1.38 1.02
CA CYS A 442 -15.07 1.82 0.68
C CYS A 442 -15.92 2.02 1.93
N ARG A 443 -15.90 1.04 2.83
CA ARG A 443 -16.70 1.07 4.08
C ARG A 443 -16.31 2.23 4.97
N GLU A 444 -15.02 2.53 5.08
CA GLU A 444 -14.52 3.69 5.81
C GLU A 444 -15.11 5.02 5.29
N LYS A 445 -15.31 5.12 3.99
CA LYS A 445 -15.92 6.30 3.36
C LYS A 445 -17.45 6.29 3.40
N GLY A 446 -18.08 5.29 4.00
CA GLY A 446 -19.53 5.11 3.96
C GLY A 446 -20.07 4.74 2.58
N ALA A 447 -19.20 4.28 1.67
CA ALA A 447 -19.58 3.77 0.36
C ALA A 447 -19.86 2.26 0.43
N THR A 448 -20.72 1.76 -0.44
CA THR A 448 -21.08 0.36 -0.53
C THR A 448 -20.21 -0.35 -1.56
N PRO A 449 -19.28 -1.23 -1.15
CA PRO A 449 -18.51 -2.07 -2.07
C PRO A 449 -19.38 -3.23 -2.61
N ILE A 450 -19.20 -3.56 -3.88
CA ILE A 450 -19.81 -4.71 -4.56
C ILE A 450 -18.71 -5.44 -5.32
N LEU A 451 -18.38 -6.66 -4.90
CA LEU A 451 -17.50 -7.50 -5.67
C LEU A 451 -18.22 -8.03 -6.91
N VAL A 452 -17.52 -7.99 -8.03
CA VAL A 452 -18.03 -8.50 -9.29
C VAL A 452 -17.05 -9.56 -9.81
N SER A 453 -17.53 -10.77 -10.10
CA SER A 453 -16.69 -11.81 -10.68
C SER A 453 -16.17 -11.40 -12.06
N LEU A 454 -15.14 -12.07 -12.54
CA LEU A 454 -14.60 -11.86 -13.89
C LEU A 454 -15.68 -12.03 -14.95
N THR A 455 -15.54 -11.35 -16.07
CA THR A 455 -16.31 -11.73 -17.27
C THR A 455 -15.80 -13.06 -17.82
N PRO A 456 -16.66 -13.92 -18.41
CA PRO A 456 -16.20 -15.17 -18.98
C PRO A 456 -15.26 -14.94 -20.16
N ARG A 457 -14.36 -15.89 -20.39
CA ARG A 457 -13.53 -15.95 -21.59
C ARG A 457 -14.23 -16.79 -22.67
N ASN A 458 -13.85 -16.55 -23.91
CA ASN A 458 -14.28 -17.37 -25.05
C ASN A 458 -13.50 -18.70 -25.09
N GLU A 459 -13.66 -19.49 -24.02
CA GLU A 459 -13.05 -20.81 -23.85
C GLU A 459 -14.16 -21.83 -23.55
N TRP A 460 -14.09 -23.00 -24.17
CA TRP A 460 -15.18 -23.98 -24.19
C TRP A 460 -14.74 -25.38 -23.76
N PRO A 461 -14.11 -25.57 -22.60
CA PRO A 461 -13.75 -26.89 -22.12
C PRO A 461 -14.97 -27.77 -21.95
N GLY A 462 -14.93 -28.99 -22.50
CA GLY A 462 -16.11 -29.89 -22.45
C GLY A 462 -17.34 -29.43 -23.23
N GLY A 463 -17.22 -28.41 -24.10
CA GLY A 463 -18.31 -27.87 -24.90
C GLY A 463 -19.22 -26.86 -24.19
N LYS A 464 -18.80 -26.39 -23.02
CA LYS A 464 -19.42 -25.31 -22.24
C LYS A 464 -18.40 -24.22 -21.93
N VAL A 465 -18.87 -23.02 -21.63
CA VAL A 465 -18.02 -21.90 -21.24
C VAL A 465 -17.26 -22.25 -19.94
N GLU A 466 -15.96 -21.94 -19.88
CA GLU A 466 -15.10 -22.10 -18.70
C GLU A 466 -15.67 -21.35 -17.49
N ARG A 467 -15.71 -21.96 -16.31
CA ARG A 467 -16.30 -21.38 -15.09
C ARG A 467 -15.30 -20.77 -14.11
N ARG A 468 -14.05 -21.21 -14.12
CA ARG A 468 -12.97 -20.77 -13.19
C ARG A 468 -13.34 -20.92 -11.71
N ASP A 469 -14.14 -21.93 -11.38
CA ASP A 469 -14.63 -22.16 -10.03
C ASP A 469 -13.56 -22.67 -9.06
N ASP A 470 -12.43 -23.13 -9.55
CA ASP A 470 -11.26 -23.61 -8.82
C ASP A 470 -10.20 -22.53 -8.53
N SER A 471 -10.36 -21.35 -9.12
CA SER A 471 -9.41 -20.24 -9.02
C SER A 471 -10.11 -18.92 -8.61
N TYR A 472 -10.19 -17.95 -9.50
CA TYR A 472 -10.77 -16.63 -9.19
C TYR A 472 -12.21 -16.71 -8.69
N GLY A 473 -13.04 -17.56 -9.25
CA GLY A 473 -14.41 -17.77 -8.77
C GLY A 473 -14.46 -18.24 -7.32
N LYS A 474 -13.56 -19.18 -6.95
CA LYS A 474 -13.38 -19.64 -5.57
C LYS A 474 -12.90 -18.49 -4.66
N TRP A 475 -11.86 -17.77 -5.08
CA TRP A 475 -11.27 -16.70 -4.26
C TRP A 475 -12.25 -15.54 -4.01
N TYR A 476 -13.06 -15.16 -4.98
CA TYR A 476 -14.13 -14.19 -4.77
C TYR A 476 -15.11 -14.67 -3.68
N ARG A 477 -15.56 -15.93 -3.74
CA ARG A 477 -16.46 -16.49 -2.72
C ARG A 477 -15.84 -16.58 -1.34
N GLU A 478 -14.55 -16.87 -1.24
CA GLU A 478 -13.81 -16.86 0.03
C GLU A 478 -13.76 -15.45 0.64
N VAL A 479 -13.43 -14.43 -0.15
CA VAL A 479 -13.45 -13.03 0.31
C VAL A 479 -14.86 -12.61 0.74
N VAL A 480 -15.89 -13.02 0.00
CA VAL A 480 -17.29 -12.76 0.38
C VAL A 480 -17.66 -13.40 1.72
N ALA A 481 -17.28 -14.66 1.92
CA ALA A 481 -17.54 -15.39 3.17
C ALA A 481 -16.83 -14.71 4.37
N GLU A 482 -15.62 -14.20 4.17
CA GLU A 482 -14.85 -13.54 5.22
C GLU A 482 -15.36 -12.13 5.53
N THR A 483 -15.73 -11.36 4.50
CA THR A 483 -16.01 -9.92 4.65
C THR A 483 -17.50 -9.57 4.68
N GLY A 484 -18.38 -10.48 4.28
CA GLY A 484 -19.81 -10.22 4.11
C GLY A 484 -20.13 -9.15 3.04
N VAL A 485 -19.21 -8.91 2.08
CA VAL A 485 -19.42 -7.96 1.00
C VAL A 485 -20.45 -8.50 0.00
N GLU A 486 -21.23 -7.62 -0.60
CA GLU A 486 -22.14 -8.02 -1.69
C GLU A 486 -21.33 -8.56 -2.89
N PHE A 487 -21.82 -9.65 -3.49
CA PHE A 487 -21.17 -10.29 -4.63
C PHE A 487 -22.14 -10.47 -5.80
N VAL A 488 -21.76 -10.03 -6.98
CA VAL A 488 -22.48 -10.26 -8.22
C VAL A 488 -21.67 -11.17 -9.14
N ASP A 489 -22.15 -12.40 -9.32
CA ASP A 489 -21.49 -13.40 -10.16
C ASP A 489 -21.81 -13.22 -11.66
N VAL A 490 -21.27 -12.14 -12.23
CA VAL A 490 -21.41 -11.85 -13.67
C VAL A 490 -20.85 -12.99 -14.52
N HIS A 491 -19.79 -13.66 -14.05
CA HIS A 491 -19.19 -14.79 -14.77
C HIS A 491 -20.21 -15.87 -15.07
N ASN A 492 -20.81 -16.43 -14.02
CA ASN A 492 -21.75 -17.53 -14.18
C ASN A 492 -23.03 -17.10 -14.90
N ILE A 493 -23.55 -15.90 -14.60
CA ILE A 493 -24.75 -15.38 -15.27
C ILE A 493 -24.52 -15.21 -16.79
N SER A 494 -23.36 -14.66 -17.19
CA SER A 494 -23.01 -14.49 -18.61
C SER A 494 -22.65 -15.81 -19.29
N ALA A 495 -21.95 -16.70 -18.57
CA ALA A 495 -21.61 -18.02 -19.07
C ALA A 495 -22.87 -18.88 -19.30
N ASP A 496 -23.87 -18.82 -18.41
CA ASP A 496 -25.16 -19.50 -18.59
C ASP A 496 -25.90 -18.98 -19.81
N PHE A 497 -25.85 -17.67 -20.04
CA PHE A 497 -26.43 -17.09 -21.26
C PHE A 497 -25.73 -17.59 -22.52
N LEU A 498 -24.43 -17.68 -22.54
CA LEU A 498 -23.65 -18.19 -23.67
C LEU A 498 -23.87 -19.69 -23.87
N ASP A 499 -23.87 -20.46 -22.77
CA ASP A 499 -24.15 -21.90 -22.82
C ASP A 499 -25.53 -22.21 -23.39
N LYS A 500 -26.56 -21.45 -22.97
CA LYS A 500 -27.90 -21.59 -23.51
C LYS A 500 -27.96 -21.38 -25.03
N LYS A 501 -27.05 -20.54 -25.57
CA LYS A 501 -27.00 -20.23 -27.00
C LYS A 501 -26.14 -21.17 -27.83
N PHE A 502 -25.02 -21.64 -27.26
CA PHE A 502 -23.95 -22.26 -28.03
C PHE A 502 -23.52 -23.63 -27.51
N ALA A 503 -23.65 -23.91 -26.18
CA ALA A 503 -23.13 -25.15 -25.62
C ALA A 503 -23.71 -26.41 -26.32
N VAL A 504 -22.90 -27.44 -26.38
CA VAL A 504 -23.30 -28.75 -26.83
C VAL A 504 -23.53 -29.69 -25.65
N LYS A 505 -24.51 -30.59 -25.77
CA LYS A 505 -24.80 -31.56 -24.68
C LYS A 505 -23.65 -32.50 -24.43
N GLN A 506 -22.94 -32.91 -25.48
CA GLN A 506 -21.81 -33.83 -25.42
C GLN A 506 -20.87 -33.55 -26.59
N LEU A 507 -19.57 -33.56 -26.30
CA LEU A 507 -18.53 -33.53 -27.33
C LEU A 507 -18.40 -34.91 -28.01
N PRO A 508 -17.94 -34.97 -29.27
CA PRO A 508 -17.52 -36.23 -29.89
C PRO A 508 -16.49 -36.99 -29.05
N GLN A 509 -16.54 -38.32 -29.07
CA GLN A 509 -15.55 -39.16 -28.37
C GLN A 509 -14.15 -39.08 -29.00
N ASP A 510 -14.12 -38.91 -30.34
CA ASP A 510 -12.87 -38.69 -31.07
C ASP A 510 -12.24 -37.34 -30.68
N LYS A 511 -10.97 -37.35 -30.27
CA LYS A 511 -10.26 -36.18 -29.74
C LYS A 511 -10.15 -35.04 -30.76
N GLU A 512 -9.88 -35.36 -32.02
CA GLU A 512 -9.75 -34.33 -33.08
C GLU A 512 -11.10 -33.71 -33.43
N LYS A 513 -12.16 -34.52 -33.51
CA LYS A 513 -13.53 -34.01 -33.71
C LYS A 513 -14.00 -33.19 -32.50
N ALA A 514 -13.66 -33.59 -31.28
CA ALA A 514 -13.98 -32.81 -30.09
C ALA A 514 -13.26 -31.45 -30.10
N LYS A 515 -11.97 -31.42 -30.45
CA LYS A 515 -11.19 -30.19 -30.62
C LYS A 515 -11.76 -29.28 -31.72
N ALA A 516 -12.11 -29.85 -32.86
CA ALA A 516 -12.75 -29.12 -33.95
C ALA A 516 -14.12 -28.53 -33.52
N LYS A 517 -14.88 -29.27 -32.71
CA LYS A 517 -16.17 -28.78 -32.18
C LYS A 517 -16.00 -27.64 -31.20
N MET A 518 -15.02 -27.71 -30.30
CA MET A 518 -14.70 -26.60 -29.40
C MET A 518 -14.24 -25.35 -30.18
N ALA A 519 -13.44 -25.53 -31.23
CA ALA A 519 -13.04 -24.42 -32.11
C ALA A 519 -14.24 -23.77 -32.81
N GLU A 520 -15.19 -24.57 -33.29
CA GLU A 520 -16.45 -24.07 -33.88
C GLU A 520 -17.27 -23.24 -32.88
N LEU A 521 -17.36 -23.70 -31.60
CA LEU A 521 -18.06 -22.95 -30.56
C LEU A 521 -17.37 -21.60 -30.28
N LYS A 522 -16.05 -21.63 -30.21
CA LYS A 522 -15.21 -20.44 -30.00
C LYS A 522 -15.39 -19.43 -31.15
N GLU A 523 -15.45 -19.90 -32.39
CA GLU A 523 -15.69 -19.05 -33.57
C GLU A 523 -17.11 -18.46 -33.55
N LYS A 524 -18.12 -19.27 -33.32
CA LYS A 524 -19.53 -18.83 -33.29
C LYS A 524 -19.81 -17.81 -32.19
N ALA A 525 -19.26 -18.02 -31.00
CA ALA A 525 -19.37 -17.05 -29.90
C ALA A 525 -18.50 -15.82 -30.17
N GLY A 526 -17.28 -16.04 -30.70
CA GLY A 526 -16.32 -15.00 -31.02
C GLY A 526 -16.86 -14.00 -32.02
N SER A 527 -17.48 -14.44 -33.09
CA SER A 527 -18.05 -13.56 -34.13
C SER A 527 -19.11 -12.58 -33.62
N LYS A 528 -19.73 -12.86 -32.45
CA LYS A 528 -20.83 -12.04 -31.90
C LYS A 528 -20.45 -11.33 -30.61
N TYR A 529 -19.92 -12.07 -29.64
CA TYR A 529 -19.75 -11.58 -28.25
C TYR A 529 -18.34 -11.26 -27.88
N PHE A 530 -17.33 -11.74 -28.61
CA PHE A 530 -15.93 -11.48 -28.36
C PHE A 530 -15.28 -10.78 -29.56
N LYS A 531 -14.08 -10.29 -29.40
CA LYS A 531 -13.34 -9.62 -30.46
C LYS A 531 -11.85 -9.92 -30.26
N LYS A 532 -11.06 -9.86 -31.30
CA LYS A 532 -9.59 -10.02 -31.30
C LYS A 532 -9.01 -11.23 -30.52
N ASP A 533 -9.43 -11.48 -29.30
CA ASP A 533 -8.91 -12.54 -28.44
C ASP A 533 -10.03 -13.22 -27.64
N HIS A 534 -9.64 -14.14 -26.77
CA HIS A 534 -10.58 -14.90 -25.96
C HIS A 534 -11.09 -14.16 -24.72
N THR A 535 -10.56 -12.96 -24.39
CA THR A 535 -10.87 -12.21 -23.16
C THR A 535 -11.76 -11.01 -23.41
N HIS A 536 -11.45 -10.22 -24.45
CA HIS A 536 -12.13 -8.96 -24.71
C HIS A 536 -13.42 -9.14 -25.49
N THR A 537 -14.45 -8.45 -25.05
CA THR A 537 -15.78 -8.54 -25.65
C THR A 537 -16.00 -7.52 -26.76
N SER A 538 -16.89 -7.87 -27.72
CA SER A 538 -17.52 -6.92 -28.64
C SER A 538 -18.47 -6.00 -27.85
N LYS A 539 -19.03 -4.97 -28.52
CA LYS A 539 -20.07 -4.13 -27.90
C LYS A 539 -21.27 -4.95 -27.42
N LEU A 540 -21.70 -5.95 -28.23
CA LEU A 540 -22.79 -6.85 -27.86
C LEU A 540 -22.41 -7.71 -26.62
N GLY A 541 -21.16 -8.18 -26.54
CA GLY A 541 -20.67 -8.91 -25.38
C GLY A 541 -20.60 -8.04 -24.13
N ALA A 542 -20.19 -6.78 -24.26
CA ALA A 542 -20.19 -5.81 -23.15
C ALA A 542 -21.63 -5.52 -22.67
N GLN A 543 -22.60 -5.38 -23.59
CA GLN A 543 -24.02 -5.24 -23.25
C GLN A 543 -24.55 -6.46 -22.51
N MET A 544 -24.20 -7.67 -22.97
CA MET A 544 -24.55 -8.92 -22.29
C MET A 544 -24.03 -8.94 -20.85
N ASN A 545 -22.79 -8.58 -20.63
CA ASN A 545 -22.19 -8.53 -19.28
C ASN A 545 -22.86 -7.44 -18.41
N ALA A 546 -23.18 -6.26 -18.96
CA ALA A 546 -23.91 -5.22 -18.23
C ALA A 546 -25.33 -5.68 -17.83
N GLN A 547 -26.03 -6.40 -18.70
CA GLN A 547 -27.32 -7.01 -18.39
C GLN A 547 -27.21 -8.12 -17.35
N SER A 548 -26.12 -8.92 -17.39
CA SER A 548 -25.81 -9.95 -16.38
C SER A 548 -25.57 -9.32 -15.03
N PHE A 549 -24.84 -8.21 -14.97
CA PHE A 549 -24.65 -7.44 -13.74
C PHE A 549 -25.98 -6.92 -13.19
N ALA A 550 -26.80 -6.28 -14.02
CA ALA A 550 -28.12 -5.80 -13.60
C ALA A 550 -29.04 -6.93 -13.12
N ARG A 551 -28.99 -8.11 -13.78
CA ARG A 551 -29.71 -9.30 -13.34
C ARG A 551 -29.23 -9.78 -11.97
N GLY A 552 -27.92 -9.84 -11.75
CA GLY A 552 -27.34 -10.22 -10.46
C GLY A 552 -27.73 -9.28 -9.34
N LEU A 553 -27.72 -7.96 -9.57
CA LEU A 553 -28.21 -6.97 -8.60
C LEU A 553 -29.67 -7.22 -8.20
N ARG A 554 -30.54 -7.55 -9.16
CA ARG A 554 -31.94 -7.88 -8.87
C ARG A 554 -32.08 -9.18 -8.07
N GLN A 555 -31.31 -10.20 -8.44
CA GLN A 555 -31.31 -11.50 -7.73
C GLN A 555 -30.87 -11.34 -6.27
N ASN A 556 -29.86 -10.51 -6.03
CA ASN A 556 -29.36 -10.22 -4.68
C ASN A 556 -30.25 -9.25 -3.89
N LYS A 557 -31.26 -8.66 -4.50
CA LYS A 557 -32.04 -7.55 -3.90
C LYS A 557 -31.11 -6.40 -3.45
N SER A 558 -30.06 -6.14 -4.24
CA SER A 558 -29.06 -5.12 -3.95
C SER A 558 -29.71 -3.75 -3.75
N PRO A 559 -29.24 -2.94 -2.79
CA PRO A 559 -29.62 -1.52 -2.70
C PRO A 559 -29.36 -0.75 -4.01
N LEU A 560 -28.34 -1.14 -4.78
CA LEU A 560 -28.05 -0.54 -6.09
C LEU A 560 -29.12 -0.85 -7.15
N ALA A 561 -29.88 -1.93 -6.99
CA ALA A 561 -30.91 -2.33 -7.97
C ALA A 561 -32.04 -1.31 -8.15
N GLN A 562 -32.29 -0.44 -7.13
CA GLN A 562 -33.32 0.63 -7.22
C GLN A 562 -33.01 1.66 -8.31
N TYR A 563 -31.76 1.76 -8.73
CA TYR A 563 -31.30 2.68 -9.77
C TYR A 563 -31.27 2.04 -11.17
N LEU A 564 -31.68 0.77 -11.32
CA LEU A 564 -31.82 0.14 -12.61
C LEU A 564 -33.07 0.66 -13.35
N LYS A 565 -32.98 0.71 -14.67
CA LYS A 565 -34.16 0.93 -15.53
C LYS A 565 -35.19 -0.17 -15.27
N LYS A 566 -36.46 0.23 -15.35
CA LYS A 566 -37.60 -0.72 -15.27
C LYS A 566 -37.59 -1.74 -16.39
#